data_3f00de1c4a67ce6c3f528448c801c9e2
#
_entry.id   3f00de1c4a67ce6c3f528448c801c9e2
#
_cell.length_a   1.000
_cell.length_b   1.000
_cell.length_c   1.000
_cell.angle_alpha   90.00
_cell.angle_beta   90.00
_cell.angle_gamma   90.00
#
_symmetry.space_group_name_H-M   'P 1'
#
loop_
_entity.id
_entity.type
_entity.pdbx_description
1 polymer ?
#
loop_
_entity_poly.entity_id
_entity_poly.type
_entity_poly.pdbx_seq_one_letter_code
_entity_poly.pdbx_strand_id
1 'polypeptide(L)'
;MSEIILYPTETVYALGVNPLDREAWRALCQLKQRSDSQPASWLVRDIEDIQKYAEVGEVAARLVHKCLPGSITLVLPAKKTVPRWAQSASGMVSFRMSPDTDAQALIAEYAKEHDAPLTCTSANVHGLPTAPDVAGILSQFGDAASAITTVIDGGVRRETPSTVVAVHNEKLTILRVGPISAEELAAALG
;
A
#
# COMPACT_ATOMS: atom_id res chain seq x y z
N MET A 1 8.11 -13.51 16.21
CA MET A 1 8.75 -12.83 15.06
C MET A 1 7.63 -12.15 14.30
N SER A 2 7.84 -10.93 13.87
CA SER A 2 6.84 -10.19 13.09
C SER A 2 6.70 -10.84 11.71
N GLU A 3 5.48 -11.09 11.26
CA GLU A 3 5.20 -11.64 9.95
C GLU A 3 5.47 -10.59 8.87
N ILE A 4 6.30 -10.92 7.86
CA ILE A 4 6.48 -10.13 6.65
C ILE A 4 6.02 -10.97 5.47
N ILE A 5 5.02 -10.49 4.73
CA ILE A 5 4.39 -11.18 3.61
C ILE A 5 4.83 -10.53 2.31
N LEU A 6 5.39 -11.33 1.39
CA LEU A 6 5.61 -10.94 0.00
C LEU A 6 4.42 -11.40 -0.84
N TYR A 7 3.77 -10.47 -1.55
CA TYR A 7 2.57 -10.76 -2.33
C TYR A 7 2.48 -9.94 -3.62
N PRO A 8 1.82 -10.48 -4.66
CA PRO A 8 1.62 -9.76 -5.92
C PRO A 8 0.56 -8.67 -5.77
N THR A 9 0.64 -7.65 -6.63
CA THR A 9 -0.45 -6.72 -6.91
C THR A 9 -0.59 -6.58 -8.43
N GLU A 10 -1.60 -5.85 -8.89
CA GLU A 10 -1.79 -5.55 -10.31
C GLU A 10 -0.67 -4.71 -10.92
N THR A 11 0.20 -4.14 -10.08
CA THR A 11 1.35 -3.32 -10.53
C THR A 11 2.67 -4.05 -10.32
N VAL A 12 3.15 -4.13 -9.10
CA VAL A 12 4.41 -4.75 -8.71
C VAL A 12 4.18 -5.59 -7.46
N TYR A 13 5.12 -6.46 -7.11
CA TYR A 13 5.10 -7.14 -5.82
C TYR A 13 5.20 -6.15 -4.67
N ALA A 14 4.50 -6.46 -3.58
CA ALA A 14 4.47 -5.68 -2.37
C ALA A 14 4.95 -6.49 -1.15
N LEU A 15 5.40 -5.77 -0.13
CA LEU A 15 5.66 -6.30 1.21
C LEU A 15 4.58 -5.81 2.18
N GLY A 16 3.99 -6.76 2.89
CA GLY A 16 2.95 -6.57 3.89
C GLY A 16 3.38 -6.92 5.30
N VAL A 17 3.06 -6.04 6.22
CA VAL A 17 3.05 -6.25 7.68
C VAL A 17 1.84 -5.54 8.25
N ASN A 18 1.45 -5.85 9.48
CA ASN A 18 0.47 -5.04 10.19
C ASN A 18 1.02 -3.61 10.43
N PRO A 19 0.46 -2.56 9.83
CA PRO A 19 0.97 -1.19 10.01
C PRO A 19 0.66 -0.62 11.39
N LEU A 20 -0.18 -1.28 12.19
CA LEU A 20 -0.52 -0.89 13.55
C LEU A 20 0.41 -1.55 14.58
N ASP A 21 1.20 -2.55 14.16
CA ASP A 21 2.26 -3.17 14.95
C ASP A 21 3.60 -2.47 14.66
N ARG A 22 4.11 -1.75 15.67
CA ARG A 22 5.35 -0.98 15.53
C ARG A 22 6.59 -1.87 15.34
N GLU A 23 6.60 -3.06 15.90
CA GLU A 23 7.73 -3.99 15.74
C GLU A 23 7.75 -4.58 14.34
N ALA A 24 6.59 -4.99 13.83
CA ALA A 24 6.45 -5.43 12.46
C ALA A 24 6.83 -4.34 11.46
N TRP A 25 6.39 -3.10 11.71
CA TRP A 25 6.78 -1.94 10.90
C TRP A 25 8.30 -1.72 10.87
N ARG A 26 8.97 -1.79 12.02
CA ARG A 26 10.44 -1.64 12.11
C ARG A 26 11.16 -2.77 11.38
N ALA A 27 10.71 -4.02 11.53
CA ALA A 27 11.27 -5.16 10.82
C ALA A 27 11.19 -4.97 9.30
N LEU A 28 10.05 -4.51 8.78
CA LEU A 28 9.88 -4.17 7.36
C LEU A 28 10.83 -3.04 6.92
N CYS A 29 10.97 -2.00 7.73
CA CYS A 29 11.89 -0.89 7.41
C CYS A 29 13.35 -1.33 7.40
N GLN A 30 13.76 -2.21 8.32
CA GLN A 30 15.09 -2.82 8.32
C GLN A 30 15.34 -3.66 7.05
N LEU A 31 14.39 -4.54 6.69
CA LEU A 31 14.46 -5.33 5.47
C LEU A 31 14.63 -4.44 4.24
N LYS A 32 13.88 -3.37 4.14
CA LYS A 32 13.92 -2.42 3.02
C LYS A 32 15.10 -1.43 3.08
N GLN A 33 15.88 -1.42 4.15
CA GLN A 33 16.97 -0.45 4.39
C GLN A 33 16.45 1.00 4.29
N ARG A 34 15.28 1.29 4.86
CA ARG A 34 14.64 2.61 4.84
C ARG A 34 14.37 3.15 6.24
N SER A 35 14.23 4.48 6.35
CA SER A 35 13.81 5.12 7.59
C SER A 35 12.38 4.72 7.97
N ASP A 36 12.13 4.47 9.26
CA ASP A 36 10.81 4.19 9.82
C ASP A 36 9.91 5.44 9.92
N SER A 37 10.46 6.62 9.62
CA SER A 37 9.72 7.89 9.54
C SER A 37 8.93 8.08 8.23
N GLN A 38 9.14 7.24 7.23
CA GLN A 38 8.42 7.28 5.95
C GLN A 38 7.32 6.21 5.94
N PRO A 39 6.02 6.57 6.06
CA PRO A 39 4.93 5.60 6.08
C PRO A 39 4.81 4.85 4.75
N ALA A 40 4.21 3.66 4.79
CA ALA A 40 3.81 2.91 3.61
C ALA A 40 2.30 3.06 3.37
N SER A 41 1.87 2.77 2.14
CA SER A 41 0.45 2.60 1.85
C SER A 41 -0.08 1.33 2.50
N TRP A 42 -1.39 1.28 2.76
CA TRP A 42 -2.09 0.16 3.35
C TRP A 42 -2.98 -0.51 2.31
N LEU A 43 -2.89 -1.82 2.18
CA LEU A 43 -3.83 -2.64 1.44
C LEU A 43 -5.08 -2.83 2.29
N VAL A 44 -6.22 -2.52 1.71
CA VAL A 44 -7.55 -2.59 2.36
C VAL A 44 -8.52 -3.34 1.46
N ARG A 45 -9.62 -3.86 2.06
CA ARG A 45 -10.66 -4.63 1.35
C ARG A 45 -11.65 -3.74 0.61
N ASP A 46 -12.07 -2.66 1.28
CA ASP A 46 -13.23 -1.86 0.90
C ASP A 46 -13.12 -0.41 1.42
N ILE A 47 -14.16 0.39 1.18
CA ILE A 47 -14.25 1.76 1.64
C ILE A 47 -14.43 1.85 3.17
N GLU A 48 -15.06 0.89 3.77
CA GLU A 48 -15.28 0.82 5.22
C GLU A 48 -13.95 0.71 5.96
N ASP A 49 -13.00 -0.07 5.43
CA ASP A 49 -11.63 -0.12 5.94
C ASP A 49 -10.94 1.25 5.82
N ILE A 50 -11.10 1.95 4.70
CA ILE A 50 -10.55 3.31 4.54
C ILE A 50 -11.17 4.25 5.58
N GLN A 51 -12.49 4.24 5.73
CA GLN A 51 -13.22 5.08 6.68
C GLN A 51 -12.89 4.79 8.14
N LYS A 52 -12.44 3.56 8.47
CA LYS A 52 -11.98 3.20 9.81
C LYS A 52 -10.75 4.04 10.23
N TYR A 53 -9.87 4.39 9.25
CA TYR A 53 -8.55 4.98 9.52
C TYR A 53 -8.37 6.40 8.97
N ALA A 54 -9.21 6.87 8.07
CA ALA A 54 -9.07 8.18 7.43
C ALA A 54 -10.36 8.98 7.36
N GLU A 55 -10.23 10.30 7.21
CA GLU A 55 -11.32 11.19 6.87
C GLU A 55 -11.59 11.07 5.37
N VAL A 56 -12.82 10.67 5.03
CA VAL A 56 -13.25 10.48 3.63
C VAL A 56 -14.30 11.53 3.31
N GLY A 57 -13.90 12.61 2.65
CA GLY A 57 -14.79 13.64 2.13
C GLY A 57 -15.36 13.27 0.76
N GLU A 58 -16.10 14.20 0.14
CA GLU A 58 -16.83 13.93 -1.10
C GLU A 58 -15.91 13.58 -2.28
N VAL A 59 -14.84 14.36 -2.47
CA VAL A 59 -13.84 14.08 -3.54
C VAL A 59 -13.18 12.73 -3.35
N ALA A 60 -12.79 12.39 -2.12
CA ALA A 60 -12.19 11.09 -1.82
C ALA A 60 -13.18 9.95 -2.07
N ALA A 61 -14.44 10.09 -1.67
CA ALA A 61 -15.48 9.08 -1.89
C ALA A 61 -15.74 8.84 -3.39
N ARG A 62 -15.77 9.89 -4.22
CA ARG A 62 -15.88 9.75 -5.68
C ARG A 62 -14.70 8.97 -6.27
N LEU A 63 -13.46 9.27 -5.85
CA LEU A 63 -12.28 8.54 -6.30
C LEU A 63 -12.31 7.07 -5.89
N VAL A 64 -12.71 6.77 -4.65
CA VAL A 64 -12.90 5.39 -4.20
C VAL A 64 -13.90 4.66 -5.10
N HIS A 65 -15.05 5.26 -5.33
CA HIS A 65 -16.11 4.63 -6.14
C HIS A 65 -15.72 4.43 -7.62
N LYS A 66 -14.95 5.35 -8.21
CA LYS A 66 -14.63 5.34 -9.64
C LYS A 66 -13.30 4.66 -9.98
N CYS A 67 -12.32 4.69 -9.06
CA CYS A 67 -10.94 4.28 -9.34
C CYS A 67 -10.48 3.08 -8.49
N LEU A 68 -11.25 2.63 -7.50
CA LEU A 68 -10.91 1.47 -6.67
C LEU A 68 -11.94 0.35 -6.82
N PRO A 69 -11.51 -0.92 -6.83
CA PRO A 69 -10.11 -1.38 -6.88
C PRO A 69 -9.39 -0.94 -8.15
N GLY A 70 -8.10 -0.57 -8.04
CA GLY A 70 -7.35 -0.09 -9.21
C GLY A 70 -5.93 0.38 -8.90
N SER A 71 -5.21 0.76 -9.96
CA SER A 71 -3.79 1.16 -9.89
C SER A 71 -3.60 2.59 -9.35
N ILE A 72 -4.31 2.92 -8.27
CA ILE A 72 -4.23 4.20 -7.55
C ILE A 72 -3.86 3.99 -6.09
N THR A 73 -3.12 4.94 -5.54
CA THR A 73 -2.87 5.09 -4.10
C THR A 73 -3.51 6.38 -3.64
N LEU A 74 -4.46 6.28 -2.72
CA LEU A 74 -5.20 7.41 -2.19
C LEU A 74 -4.62 7.83 -0.84
N VAL A 75 -4.15 9.09 -0.72
CA VAL A 75 -3.57 9.67 0.49
C VAL A 75 -4.57 10.60 1.13
N LEU A 76 -4.98 10.31 2.38
CA LEU A 76 -6.06 10.99 3.10
C LEU A 76 -5.64 11.43 4.50
N PRO A 77 -6.28 12.45 5.09
CA PRO A 77 -6.08 12.80 6.49
C PRO A 77 -6.37 11.62 7.41
N ALA A 78 -5.41 11.29 8.26
CA ALA A 78 -5.53 10.17 9.19
C ALA A 78 -6.45 10.52 10.36
N LYS A 79 -7.30 9.57 10.76
CA LYS A 79 -8.04 9.66 12.01
C LYS A 79 -7.12 9.50 13.22
N LYS A 80 -7.58 9.96 14.39
CA LYS A 80 -6.84 9.86 15.67
C LYS A 80 -6.53 8.42 16.10
N THR A 81 -7.25 7.45 15.57
CA THR A 81 -7.04 6.02 15.80
C THR A 81 -5.76 5.48 15.15
N VAL A 82 -5.24 6.17 14.12
CA VAL A 82 -4.00 5.79 13.45
C VAL A 82 -2.81 6.23 14.30
N PRO A 83 -1.89 5.32 14.66
CA PRO A 83 -0.70 5.68 15.42
C PRO A 83 0.19 6.70 14.69
N ARG A 84 0.81 7.62 15.42
CA ARG A 84 1.59 8.70 14.81
C ARG A 84 2.74 8.21 13.93
N TRP A 85 3.37 7.10 14.26
CA TRP A 85 4.45 6.51 13.45
C TRP A 85 3.98 5.93 12.11
N ALA A 86 2.69 5.61 12.00
CA ALA A 86 2.08 5.08 10.77
C ALA A 86 1.52 6.17 9.86
N GLN A 87 1.61 7.45 10.28
CA GLN A 87 1.22 8.62 9.53
C GLN A 87 2.42 9.30 8.89
N SER A 88 2.18 10.05 7.80
CA SER A 88 3.16 11.01 7.30
C SER A 88 3.42 12.16 8.30
N ALA A 89 4.47 12.94 8.06
CA ALA A 89 4.74 14.14 8.87
C ALA A 89 3.55 15.13 8.88
N SER A 90 2.79 15.19 7.79
CA SER A 90 1.59 16.02 7.64
C SER A 90 0.29 15.38 8.18
N GLY A 91 0.36 14.21 8.85
CA GLY A 91 -0.83 13.56 9.43
C GLY A 91 -1.68 12.81 8.41
N MET A 92 -1.09 12.36 7.31
CA MET A 92 -1.79 11.62 6.26
C MET A 92 -1.49 10.12 6.35
N VAL A 93 -2.42 9.30 5.87
CA VAL A 93 -2.27 7.85 5.65
C VAL A 93 -2.68 7.52 4.23
N SER A 94 -2.13 6.47 3.64
CA SER A 94 -2.38 6.14 2.25
C SER A 94 -2.89 4.72 2.08
N PHE A 95 -3.80 4.52 1.12
CA PHE A 95 -4.53 3.29 0.91
C PHE A 95 -4.41 2.82 -0.54
N ARG A 96 -4.43 1.51 -0.69
CA ARG A 96 -4.60 0.79 -1.94
C ARG A 96 -5.69 -0.27 -1.78
N MET A 97 -6.47 -0.46 -2.83
CA MET A 97 -7.37 -1.59 -3.00
C MET A 97 -7.01 -2.20 -4.35
N SER A 98 -6.21 -3.26 -4.32
CA SER A 98 -5.71 -3.92 -5.53
C SER A 98 -6.82 -4.74 -6.17
N PRO A 99 -6.98 -4.74 -7.51
CA PRO A 99 -7.85 -5.67 -8.22
C PRO A 99 -7.22 -7.06 -8.41
N ASP A 100 -5.96 -7.26 -8.00
CA ASP A 100 -5.28 -8.56 -8.07
C ASP A 100 -5.97 -9.57 -7.12
N THR A 101 -6.30 -10.75 -7.64
CA THR A 101 -7.07 -11.76 -6.91
C THR A 101 -6.34 -12.32 -5.70
N ASP A 102 -5.01 -12.48 -5.79
CA ASP A 102 -4.19 -12.98 -4.68
C ASP A 102 -4.10 -11.94 -3.57
N ALA A 103 -3.93 -10.65 -3.94
CA ALA A 103 -3.94 -9.55 -2.99
C ALA A 103 -5.30 -9.40 -2.29
N GLN A 104 -6.41 -9.57 -3.03
CA GLN A 104 -7.75 -9.51 -2.45
C GLN A 104 -8.01 -10.68 -1.48
N ALA A 105 -7.65 -11.90 -1.88
CA ALA A 105 -7.79 -13.07 -1.02
C ALA A 105 -6.96 -12.91 0.26
N LEU A 106 -5.70 -12.49 0.11
CA LEU A 106 -4.81 -12.23 1.24
C LEU A 106 -5.40 -11.23 2.22
N ILE A 107 -5.83 -10.04 1.76
CA ILE A 107 -6.32 -9.01 2.68
C ILE A 107 -7.66 -9.39 3.31
N ALA A 108 -8.50 -10.14 2.61
CA ALA A 108 -9.76 -10.62 3.15
C ALA A 108 -9.55 -11.58 4.34
N GLU A 109 -8.62 -12.54 4.22
CA GLU A 109 -8.26 -13.45 5.28
C GLU A 109 -7.51 -12.75 6.41
N TYR A 110 -6.50 -11.95 6.07
CA TYR A 110 -5.69 -11.22 7.05
C TYR A 110 -6.53 -10.30 7.93
N ALA A 111 -7.40 -9.50 7.33
CA ALA A 111 -8.25 -8.57 8.08
C ALA A 111 -9.31 -9.29 8.92
N LYS A 112 -9.75 -10.48 8.52
CA LYS A 112 -10.65 -11.31 9.33
C LYS A 112 -9.95 -11.84 10.59
N GLU A 113 -8.68 -12.21 10.49
CA GLU A 113 -7.90 -12.76 11.60
C GLU A 113 -7.39 -11.66 12.54
N HIS A 114 -6.91 -10.53 11.99
CA HIS A 114 -6.18 -9.51 12.74
C HIS A 114 -6.95 -8.21 12.97
N ASP A 115 -8.14 -8.03 12.38
CA ASP A 115 -8.90 -6.75 12.33
C ASP A 115 -8.02 -5.54 11.91
N ALA A 116 -7.08 -5.77 11.00
CA ALA A 116 -6.06 -4.81 10.59
C ALA A 116 -5.81 -4.86 9.07
N PRO A 117 -5.37 -3.75 8.45
CA PRO A 117 -4.87 -3.74 7.08
C PRO A 117 -3.45 -4.34 7.01
N LEU A 118 -2.95 -4.54 5.79
CA LEU A 118 -1.54 -4.83 5.53
C LEU A 118 -0.84 -3.60 4.94
N THR A 119 0.46 -3.44 5.18
CA THR A 119 1.23 -2.48 4.37
C THR A 119 1.27 -2.95 2.92
N CYS A 120 1.28 -1.98 1.98
CA CYS A 120 1.42 -2.19 0.54
C CYS A 120 2.57 -1.31 0.03
N THR A 121 3.79 -1.74 0.29
CA THR A 121 5.00 -1.07 -0.19
C THR A 121 5.73 -1.97 -1.19
N SER A 122 6.27 -1.40 -2.27
CA SER A 122 6.98 -2.18 -3.30
C SER A 122 8.05 -3.10 -2.70
N ALA A 123 8.16 -4.32 -3.22
CA ALA A 123 9.09 -5.34 -2.74
C ALA A 123 10.49 -5.12 -3.32
N ASN A 124 11.20 -4.12 -2.81
CA ASN A 124 12.58 -3.75 -3.20
C ASN A 124 13.35 -3.18 -2.02
N VAL A 125 14.66 -3.28 -2.06
CA VAL A 125 15.55 -2.46 -1.22
C VAL A 125 15.33 -0.99 -1.60
N HIS A 126 15.25 -0.09 -0.62
CA HIS A 126 14.93 1.32 -0.85
C HIS A 126 15.88 1.96 -1.87
N GLY A 127 15.31 2.64 -2.87
CA GLY A 127 16.07 3.27 -3.95
C GLY A 127 16.43 2.36 -5.13
N LEU A 128 16.27 1.03 -5.02
CA LEU A 128 16.49 0.13 -6.15
C LEU A 128 15.18 -0.14 -6.92
N PRO A 129 15.26 -0.51 -8.21
CA PRO A 129 14.10 -0.95 -8.98
C PRO A 129 13.46 -2.21 -8.36
N THR A 130 12.15 -2.36 -8.49
CA THR A 130 11.45 -3.59 -8.11
C THR A 130 11.73 -4.68 -9.14
N ALA A 131 12.17 -5.86 -8.68
CA ALA A 131 12.31 -7.03 -9.55
C ALA A 131 10.91 -7.55 -9.97
N PRO A 132 10.80 -8.15 -11.16
CA PRO A 132 9.49 -8.52 -11.71
C PRO A 132 8.89 -9.81 -11.12
N ASP A 133 9.68 -10.60 -10.42
CA ASP A 133 9.29 -11.91 -9.90
C ASP A 133 9.88 -12.19 -8.53
N VAL A 134 9.37 -13.23 -7.88
CA VAL A 134 9.78 -13.63 -6.52
C VAL A 134 11.27 -13.94 -6.45
N ALA A 135 11.82 -14.65 -7.44
CA ALA A 135 13.23 -15.04 -7.43
C ALA A 135 14.16 -13.82 -7.46
N GLY A 136 13.87 -12.84 -8.32
CA GLY A 136 14.62 -11.60 -8.41
C GLY A 136 14.49 -10.74 -7.14
N ILE A 137 13.29 -10.71 -6.53
CA ILE A 137 13.05 -10.00 -5.28
C ILE A 137 13.86 -10.61 -4.14
N LEU A 138 13.78 -11.92 -3.94
CA LEU A 138 14.54 -12.61 -2.88
C LEU A 138 16.05 -12.47 -3.09
N SER A 139 16.52 -12.56 -4.34
CA SER A 139 17.93 -12.31 -4.69
C SER A 139 18.37 -10.89 -4.35
N GLN A 140 17.51 -9.88 -4.54
CA GLN A 140 17.84 -8.49 -4.22
C GLN A 140 18.01 -8.27 -2.70
N PHE A 141 17.22 -8.96 -1.87
CA PHE A 141 17.33 -8.89 -0.40
C PHE A 141 18.49 -9.77 0.14
N GLY A 142 18.98 -10.75 -0.61
CA GLY A 142 20.05 -11.65 -0.19
C GLY A 142 19.73 -12.37 1.11
N ASP A 143 20.66 -12.42 2.07
CA ASP A 143 20.45 -13.08 3.37
C ASP A 143 19.29 -12.49 4.17
N ALA A 144 19.01 -11.18 3.98
CA ALA A 144 17.90 -10.52 4.65
C ALA A 144 16.52 -11.03 4.17
N ALA A 145 16.44 -11.71 3.02
CA ALA A 145 15.21 -12.34 2.54
C ALA A 145 14.62 -13.37 3.53
N SER A 146 15.45 -13.94 4.41
CA SER A 146 15.01 -14.86 5.47
C SER A 146 14.02 -14.22 6.47
N ALA A 147 13.92 -12.89 6.49
CA ALA A 147 12.91 -12.17 7.28
C ALA A 147 11.51 -12.22 6.64
N ILE A 148 11.39 -12.55 5.36
CA ILE A 148 10.11 -12.74 4.66
C ILE A 148 9.57 -14.12 5.05
N THR A 149 8.48 -14.15 5.81
CA THR A 149 7.93 -15.38 6.40
C THR A 149 6.91 -16.08 5.50
N THR A 150 6.23 -15.29 4.66
CA THR A 150 5.20 -15.78 3.74
C THR A 150 5.44 -15.22 2.35
N VAL A 151 5.36 -16.08 1.33
CA VAL A 151 5.54 -15.71 -0.08
C VAL A 151 4.34 -16.21 -0.87
N ILE A 152 3.63 -15.29 -1.53
CA ILE A 152 2.58 -15.61 -2.50
C ILE A 152 3.16 -15.30 -3.89
N ASP A 153 3.35 -16.34 -4.70
CA ASP A 153 3.87 -16.20 -6.05
C ASP A 153 2.74 -16.12 -7.07
N GLY A 154 2.49 -14.91 -7.56
CA GLY A 154 1.51 -14.63 -8.61
C GLY A 154 2.12 -14.52 -10.02
N GLY A 155 3.36 -14.97 -10.22
CA GLY A 155 4.08 -14.87 -11.49
C GLY A 155 4.67 -13.48 -11.74
N VAL A 156 5.02 -13.20 -12.99
CA VAL A 156 5.74 -11.98 -13.37
C VAL A 156 4.85 -10.73 -13.28
N ARG A 157 5.37 -9.67 -12.64
CA ARG A 157 4.75 -8.32 -12.56
C ARG A 157 5.72 -7.29 -13.13
N ARG A 158 5.30 -6.58 -14.19
CA ARG A 158 6.17 -5.61 -14.92
C ARG A 158 5.50 -4.25 -15.11
N GLU A 159 4.41 -4.00 -14.39
CA GLU A 159 3.65 -2.78 -14.53
C GLU A 159 4.31 -1.59 -13.81
N THR A 160 3.92 -0.39 -14.22
CA THR A 160 4.33 0.84 -13.55
C THR A 160 3.67 0.94 -12.17
N PRO A 161 4.39 1.40 -11.14
CA PRO A 161 3.78 1.63 -9.83
C PRO A 161 2.58 2.58 -9.89
N SER A 162 1.60 2.37 -9.00
CA SER A 162 0.32 3.09 -8.96
C SER A 162 0.45 4.60 -9.04
N THR A 163 -0.55 5.28 -9.62
CA THR A 163 -0.74 6.72 -9.49
C THR A 163 -0.99 7.07 -8.02
N VAL A 164 -0.34 8.11 -7.48
CA VAL A 164 -0.51 8.53 -6.09
C VAL A 164 -1.19 9.89 -6.06
N VAL A 165 -2.33 9.96 -5.41
CA VAL A 165 -3.10 11.20 -5.25
C VAL A 165 -3.37 11.48 -3.78
N ALA A 166 -3.24 12.74 -3.37
CA ALA A 166 -3.66 13.21 -2.07
C ALA A 166 -4.97 14.00 -2.18
N VAL A 167 -5.89 13.76 -1.25
CA VAL A 167 -7.09 14.59 -1.09
C VAL A 167 -7.07 15.19 0.31
N HIS A 168 -7.07 16.51 0.37
CA HIS A 168 -7.11 17.25 1.61
C HIS A 168 -7.96 18.53 1.41
N ASN A 169 -8.92 18.76 2.29
CA ASN A 169 -9.88 19.89 2.19
C ASN A 169 -10.57 19.94 0.81
N GLU A 170 -11.05 18.79 0.33
CA GLU A 170 -11.72 18.59 -0.96
C GLU A 170 -10.86 19.00 -2.19
N LYS A 171 -9.55 19.11 -2.02
CA LYS A 171 -8.60 19.38 -3.11
C LYS A 171 -7.78 18.14 -3.41
N LEU A 172 -7.77 17.75 -4.70
CA LEU A 172 -6.93 16.69 -5.23
C LEU A 172 -5.57 17.25 -5.62
N THR A 173 -4.52 16.52 -5.25
CA THR A 173 -3.13 16.77 -5.69
C THR A 173 -2.52 15.47 -6.17
N ILE A 174 -2.00 15.43 -7.39
CA ILE A 174 -1.28 14.28 -7.93
C ILE A 174 0.15 14.35 -7.41
N LEU A 175 0.55 13.35 -6.61
CA LEU A 175 1.89 13.24 -6.04
C LEU A 175 2.84 12.43 -6.91
N ARG A 176 2.31 11.48 -7.67
CA ARG A 176 3.04 10.65 -8.63
C ARG A 176 2.08 10.19 -9.73
N VAL A 177 2.49 10.36 -10.98
CA VAL A 177 1.78 9.79 -12.12
C VAL A 177 2.19 8.32 -12.29
N GLY A 178 1.21 7.47 -12.49
CA GLY A 178 1.33 6.04 -12.76
C GLY A 178 0.33 5.64 -13.87
N PRO A 179 -0.26 4.44 -13.81
CA PRO A 179 -1.17 3.96 -14.86
C PRO A 179 -2.43 4.83 -15.05
N ILE A 180 -2.94 5.46 -14.00
CA ILE A 180 -4.11 6.35 -14.08
C ILE A 180 -3.64 7.77 -14.37
N SER A 181 -4.07 8.34 -15.50
CA SER A 181 -3.70 9.68 -15.96
C SER A 181 -4.42 10.80 -15.21
N ALA A 182 -3.94 12.05 -15.38
CA ALA A 182 -4.59 13.23 -14.81
C ALA A 182 -5.98 13.46 -15.45
N GLU A 183 -6.14 13.15 -16.73
CA GLU A 183 -7.40 13.26 -17.47
C GLU A 183 -8.44 12.27 -16.95
N GLU A 184 -8.04 11.02 -16.68
CA GLU A 184 -8.92 9.99 -16.09
C GLU A 184 -9.34 10.38 -14.67
N LEU A 185 -8.43 10.93 -13.87
CA LEU A 185 -8.75 11.45 -12.53
C LEU A 185 -9.74 12.63 -12.59
N ALA A 186 -9.54 13.55 -13.54
CA ALA A 186 -10.46 14.66 -13.75
C ALA A 186 -11.86 14.17 -14.16
N ALA A 187 -11.93 13.20 -15.08
CA ALA A 187 -13.19 12.59 -15.50
C ALA A 187 -13.90 11.84 -14.37
N ALA A 188 -13.15 11.23 -13.44
CA ALA A 188 -13.73 10.57 -12.28
C ALA A 188 -14.38 11.56 -11.27
N LEU A 189 -13.95 12.82 -11.29
CA LEU A 189 -14.49 13.86 -10.42
C LEU A 189 -15.66 14.64 -11.04
N GLY A 190 -15.86 14.55 -12.37
CA GLY A 190 -17.03 15.06 -13.09
C GLY A 190 -17.02 16.49 -13.35
#